data_ccffc441dde98fed19b8814577e56fd1
#
_entry.id   ccffc441dde98fed19b8814577e56fd1
#
_cell.length_a   1.000
_cell.length_b   1.000
_cell.length_c   1.000
_cell.angle_alpha   90.00
_cell.angle_beta   90.00
_cell.angle_gamma   90.00
#
_symmetry.space_group_name_H-M   'P 1'
#
loop_
_entity.id
_entity.type
_entity.pdbx_description
1 polymer ?
#
loop_
_entity_poly.entity_id
_entity_poly.type
_entity_poly.pdbx_seq_one_letter_code
_entity_poly.pdbx_strand_id
1 'polypeptide(L)'
;CRPEVPTQAEQGETDVFPDYREVTVPVNMAPPNFKLVDQQLQGIIRLKTMNGELIIAADHGVFNLPETDWKVLSQDAQGKQIDVTVYFREPQSNWKQMSFPIYVSRDSVDAYLVYRRIFPGYRMWNEMGIYQRCVENYVEKSILENQSTNNSCMNCHAFCERQGEQMLFHQRGSHNGTYLIDHRQVKKIALERDGKLASFVYPYWHPSGRYVAFSTNETHQDFHLSDENRIEVYDVESDVLIYDTEKERVFSSPLLASMACYETFPTFTPDGNYLL
;
A
#
# COMPACT_ATOMS: atom_id res chain seq x y z
N CYS A 1 -9.59 31.14 -14.27
CA CYS A 1 -9.61 32.24 -13.27
C CYS A 1 -9.38 31.64 -11.89
N ARG A 2 -8.57 32.28 -11.06
CA ARG A 2 -8.37 31.90 -9.65
C ARG A 2 -9.67 32.22 -8.91
N PRO A 3 -10.25 31.31 -8.12
CA PRO A 3 -11.43 31.61 -7.34
C PRO A 3 -11.12 32.67 -6.29
N GLU A 4 -12.11 33.53 -6.01
CA GLU A 4 -11.97 34.52 -4.96
C GLU A 4 -12.38 33.91 -3.62
N VAL A 5 -11.55 34.13 -2.60
CA VAL A 5 -11.87 33.76 -1.22
C VAL A 5 -13.00 34.64 -0.68
N PRO A 6 -14.02 34.08 -0.02
CA PRO A 6 -15.08 34.88 0.59
C PRO A 6 -14.52 35.93 1.55
N THR A 7 -14.96 37.17 1.42
CA THR A 7 -14.57 38.29 2.29
C THR A 7 -15.13 38.17 3.72
N GLN A 8 -16.26 37.44 3.85
CA GLN A 8 -16.93 37.16 5.13
C GLN A 8 -17.34 35.70 5.13
N ALA A 9 -17.00 34.99 6.21
CA ALA A 9 -17.43 33.61 6.45
C ALA A 9 -17.58 33.39 7.96
N GLU A 10 -18.66 32.73 8.34
CA GLU A 10 -18.92 32.33 9.73
C GLU A 10 -18.17 31.04 10.04
N GLN A 11 -17.82 30.83 11.32
CA GLN A 11 -17.27 29.54 11.72
C GLN A 11 -18.32 28.44 11.56
N GLY A 12 -17.88 27.28 11.05
CA GLY A 12 -18.76 26.13 10.84
C GLY A 12 -17.94 24.86 10.69
N GLU A 13 -18.62 23.74 10.69
CA GLU A 13 -18.04 22.42 10.53
C GLU A 13 -18.67 21.72 9.31
N THR A 14 -17.86 20.95 8.60
CA THR A 14 -18.32 20.04 7.54
C THR A 14 -17.37 18.84 7.46
N ASP A 15 -17.88 17.71 7.01
CA ASP A 15 -17.05 16.51 6.83
C ASP A 15 -16.32 16.53 5.50
N VAL A 16 -15.06 16.11 5.55
CA VAL A 16 -14.19 15.93 4.38
C VAL A 16 -13.70 14.49 4.30
N PHE A 17 -13.48 13.99 3.09
CA PHE A 17 -12.97 12.63 2.87
C PHE A 17 -11.91 12.61 1.74
N PRO A 18 -10.75 11.98 1.92
CA PRO A 18 -10.22 11.54 3.22
C PRO A 18 -10.04 12.67 4.22
N ASP A 19 -10.04 12.34 5.52
CA ASP A 19 -9.81 13.33 6.57
C ASP A 19 -8.31 13.58 6.72
N TYR A 20 -7.87 14.74 6.26
CA TYR A 20 -6.47 15.20 6.36
C TYR A 20 -6.25 16.22 7.48
N ARG A 21 -7.19 16.36 8.40
CA ARG A 21 -7.02 17.27 9.53
C ARG A 21 -5.88 16.80 10.45
N GLU A 22 -4.93 17.67 10.72
CA GLU A 22 -3.80 17.44 11.64
C GLU A 22 -2.89 16.24 11.29
N VAL A 23 -2.89 15.81 10.02
CA VAL A 23 -2.00 14.73 9.57
C VAL A 23 -0.62 15.25 9.22
N THR A 24 0.38 14.38 9.32
CA THR A 24 1.73 14.62 8.81
C THR A 24 1.93 13.91 7.49
N VAL A 25 2.33 14.64 6.45
CA VAL A 25 2.61 14.09 5.13
C VAL A 25 4.10 14.22 4.80
N PRO A 26 4.69 13.26 4.05
CA PRO A 26 6.04 13.40 3.51
C PRO A 26 6.15 14.58 2.54
N VAL A 27 7.31 15.23 2.50
CA VAL A 27 7.53 16.38 1.62
C VAL A 27 7.38 16.07 0.13
N ASN A 28 7.63 14.83 -0.26
CA ASN A 28 7.55 14.37 -1.66
C ASN A 28 6.24 13.64 -2.01
N MET A 29 5.23 13.68 -1.15
CA MET A 29 3.95 13.04 -1.43
C MET A 29 3.15 13.80 -2.49
N ALA A 30 2.43 13.08 -3.33
CA ALA A 30 1.42 13.62 -4.25
C ALA A 30 0.36 14.44 -3.50
N PRO A 31 -0.35 15.36 -4.18
CA PRO A 31 -1.35 16.21 -3.54
C PRO A 31 -2.39 15.41 -2.73
N PRO A 32 -2.69 15.78 -1.49
CA PRO A 32 -3.75 15.14 -0.71
C PRO A 32 -5.11 15.61 -1.21
N ASN A 33 -5.57 15.07 -2.34
CA ASN A 33 -6.89 15.40 -2.86
C ASN A 33 -7.98 14.88 -1.93
N PHE A 34 -8.95 15.72 -1.64
CA PHE A 34 -10.09 15.38 -0.80
C PHE A 34 -11.38 16.01 -1.30
N LYS A 35 -12.49 15.60 -0.74
CA LYS A 35 -13.82 16.11 -1.11
C LYS A 35 -14.63 16.47 0.13
N LEU A 36 -15.61 17.34 -0.07
CA LEU A 36 -16.72 17.52 0.87
C LEU A 36 -17.59 16.25 0.83
N VAL A 37 -17.97 15.72 1.99
CA VAL A 37 -18.83 14.54 2.08
C VAL A 37 -20.21 14.88 1.52
N ASP A 38 -20.75 16.05 1.88
CA ASP A 38 -21.94 16.60 1.27
C ASP A 38 -21.57 17.28 -0.07
N GLN A 39 -21.85 16.59 -1.16
CA GLN A 39 -21.54 17.04 -2.53
C GLN A 39 -22.47 18.16 -3.04
N GLN A 40 -23.53 18.52 -2.29
CA GLN A 40 -24.41 19.64 -2.63
C GLN A 40 -23.80 20.99 -2.23
N LEU A 41 -22.81 20.96 -1.34
CA LEU A 41 -22.11 22.16 -0.91
C LEU A 41 -21.20 22.72 -2.02
N GLN A 42 -21.25 24.04 -2.17
CA GLN A 42 -20.21 24.77 -2.87
C GLN A 42 -19.00 24.91 -1.98
N GLY A 43 -17.79 24.67 -2.51
CA GLY A 43 -16.57 24.69 -1.72
C GLY A 43 -15.44 25.50 -2.37
N ILE A 44 -14.64 26.17 -1.54
CA ILE A 44 -13.36 26.77 -1.91
C ILE A 44 -12.36 26.37 -0.84
N ILE A 45 -11.16 25.93 -1.26
CA ILE A 45 -10.07 25.66 -0.34
C ILE A 45 -8.97 26.69 -0.53
N ARG A 46 -8.40 27.14 0.56
CA ARG A 46 -7.19 27.95 0.62
C ARG A 46 -6.11 27.18 1.39
N LEU A 47 -5.00 26.92 0.77
CA LEU A 47 -3.79 26.40 1.40
C LEU A 47 -2.77 27.51 1.48
N LYS A 48 -2.24 27.79 2.66
CA LYS A 48 -1.31 28.89 2.90
C LYS A 48 -0.07 28.41 3.62
N THR A 49 1.08 28.84 3.13
CA THR A 49 2.39 28.68 3.76
C THR A 49 2.97 30.07 4.10
N MET A 50 4.20 30.11 4.56
CA MET A 50 4.88 31.39 4.84
C MET A 50 5.07 32.22 3.55
N ASN A 51 5.42 31.58 2.43
CA ASN A 51 5.78 32.27 1.19
C ASN A 51 4.84 32.00 0.03
N GLY A 52 3.82 31.15 0.21
CA GLY A 52 2.94 30.74 -0.88
C GLY A 52 1.47 30.56 -0.47
N GLU A 53 0.63 30.60 -1.47
CA GLU A 53 -0.80 30.38 -1.31
C GLU A 53 -1.41 29.76 -2.54
N LEU A 54 -2.26 28.76 -2.33
CA LEU A 54 -3.05 28.09 -3.37
C LEU A 54 -4.54 28.18 -3.02
N ILE A 55 -5.36 28.60 -3.98
CA ILE A 55 -6.82 28.70 -3.81
C ILE A 55 -7.47 27.91 -4.94
N ILE A 56 -8.34 26.96 -4.59
CA ILE A 56 -9.03 26.05 -5.52
C ILE A 56 -10.52 26.03 -5.19
N ALA A 57 -11.37 26.12 -6.21
CA ALA A 57 -12.79 25.83 -6.07
C ALA A 57 -13.02 24.32 -6.21
N ALA A 58 -13.96 23.80 -5.44
CA ALA A 58 -14.39 22.42 -5.59
C ALA A 58 -15.11 22.23 -6.93
N ASP A 59 -14.80 21.12 -7.60
CA ASP A 59 -15.57 20.61 -8.73
C ASP A 59 -16.40 19.43 -8.25
N HIS A 60 -17.73 19.55 -8.27
CA HIS A 60 -18.64 18.56 -7.69
C HIS A 60 -18.23 18.09 -6.27
N GLY A 61 -17.87 19.07 -5.42
CA GLY A 61 -17.42 18.81 -4.04
C GLY A 61 -15.97 18.32 -3.91
N VAL A 62 -15.24 18.08 -5.00
CA VAL A 62 -13.86 17.56 -5.00
C VAL A 62 -12.86 18.70 -5.17
N PHE A 63 -11.84 18.73 -4.30
CA PHE A 63 -10.69 19.61 -4.42
C PHE A 63 -9.52 18.86 -5.08
N ASN A 64 -9.30 19.14 -6.37
CA ASN A 64 -8.18 18.60 -7.13
C ASN A 64 -7.01 19.59 -7.08
N LEU A 65 -6.01 19.29 -6.27
CA LEU A 65 -4.82 20.14 -6.12
C LEU A 65 -3.86 19.87 -7.27
N PRO A 66 -3.43 20.88 -8.05
CA PRO A 66 -2.42 20.69 -9.10
C PRO A 66 -1.09 20.20 -8.50
N GLU A 67 -0.50 19.16 -9.10
CA GLU A 67 0.74 18.53 -8.60
C GLU A 67 1.90 19.55 -8.50
N THR A 68 2.03 20.43 -9.49
CA THR A 68 3.08 21.46 -9.52
C THR A 68 2.96 22.46 -8.38
N ASP A 69 1.73 22.95 -8.11
CA ASP A 69 1.49 23.94 -7.07
C ASP A 69 1.63 23.32 -5.68
N TRP A 70 1.13 22.09 -5.52
CA TRP A 70 1.31 21.33 -4.29
C TRP A 70 2.78 21.10 -3.97
N LYS A 71 3.59 20.71 -4.97
CA LYS A 71 5.02 20.48 -4.79
C LYS A 71 5.74 21.75 -4.28
N VAL A 72 5.39 22.89 -4.81
CA VAL A 72 5.94 24.18 -4.34
C VAL A 72 5.54 24.45 -2.88
N LEU A 73 4.26 24.28 -2.54
CA LEU A 73 3.76 24.49 -1.19
C LEU A 73 4.37 23.51 -0.18
N SER A 74 4.45 22.22 -0.52
CA SER A 74 5.00 21.20 0.36
C SER A 74 6.49 21.44 0.63
N GLN A 75 7.25 21.86 -0.38
CA GLN A 75 8.66 22.25 -0.20
C GLN A 75 8.82 23.49 0.68
N ASP A 76 8.00 24.51 0.52
CA ASP A 76 8.02 25.71 1.38
C ASP A 76 7.64 25.39 2.83
N ALA A 77 6.75 24.44 3.02
CA ALA A 77 6.28 23.98 4.33
C ALA A 77 7.12 22.85 4.95
N GLN A 78 8.23 22.44 4.35
CA GLN A 78 9.06 21.34 4.87
C GLN A 78 9.49 21.58 6.34
N GLY A 79 9.13 20.64 7.21
CA GLY A 79 9.35 20.75 8.66
C GLY A 79 8.44 21.74 9.37
N LYS A 80 7.37 22.20 8.71
CA LYS A 80 6.38 23.16 9.20
C LYS A 80 4.98 22.66 8.86
N GLN A 81 4.02 23.55 8.77
CA GLN A 81 2.64 23.26 8.42
C GLN A 81 2.16 24.09 7.21
N ILE A 82 1.15 23.56 6.57
CA ILE A 82 0.29 24.25 5.62
C ILE A 82 -1.03 24.55 6.33
N ASP A 83 -1.41 25.81 6.42
CA ASP A 83 -2.69 26.21 6.97
C ASP A 83 -3.75 26.03 5.90
N VAL A 84 -4.70 25.13 6.17
CA VAL A 84 -5.81 24.82 5.28
C VAL A 84 -7.06 25.51 5.79
N THR A 85 -7.73 26.28 4.93
CA THR A 85 -9.04 26.83 5.21
C THR A 85 -10.01 26.34 4.15
N VAL A 86 -11.07 25.66 4.55
CA VAL A 86 -12.17 25.22 3.70
C VAL A 86 -13.34 26.15 3.90
N TYR A 87 -13.73 26.83 2.83
CA TYR A 87 -14.96 27.61 2.75
C TYR A 87 -16.03 26.76 2.11
N PHE A 88 -17.21 26.73 2.70
CA PHE A 88 -18.32 25.96 2.20
C PHE A 88 -19.65 26.65 2.44
N ARG A 89 -20.64 26.35 1.59
CA ARG A 89 -22.02 26.85 1.75
C ARG A 89 -23.00 25.99 0.97
N GLU A 90 -24.23 25.95 1.41
CA GLU A 90 -25.37 25.59 0.57
C GLU A 90 -25.62 26.67 -0.51
N PRO A 91 -26.17 26.31 -1.66
CA PRO A 91 -26.57 27.32 -2.67
C PRO A 91 -27.40 28.44 -2.07
N GLN A 92 -27.01 29.69 -2.34
CA GLN A 92 -27.65 30.92 -1.86
C GLN A 92 -27.52 31.20 -0.35
N SER A 93 -26.76 30.41 0.41
CA SER A 93 -26.51 30.66 1.83
C SER A 93 -25.22 31.45 2.03
N ASN A 94 -25.02 31.95 3.26
CA ASN A 94 -23.77 32.60 3.68
C ASN A 94 -22.63 31.57 3.69
N TRP A 95 -21.40 32.05 3.44
CA TRP A 95 -20.22 31.25 3.55
C TRP A 95 -19.91 30.90 5.01
N LYS A 96 -19.57 29.64 5.23
CA LYS A 96 -18.96 29.12 6.46
C LYS A 96 -17.53 28.74 6.19
N GLN A 97 -16.70 28.68 7.22
CA GLN A 97 -15.30 28.23 7.12
C GLN A 97 -14.91 27.35 8.28
N MET A 98 -14.02 26.41 8.00
CA MET A 98 -13.25 25.66 8.99
C MET A 98 -11.78 25.71 8.61
N SER A 99 -10.88 25.60 9.60
CA SER A 99 -9.44 25.62 9.35
C SER A 99 -8.74 24.55 10.15
N PHE A 100 -7.70 23.95 9.54
CA PHE A 100 -6.87 22.92 10.16
C PHE A 100 -5.47 22.94 9.54
N PRO A 101 -4.44 22.48 10.26
CA PRO A 101 -3.10 22.30 9.70
C PRO A 101 -2.95 20.95 8.99
N ILE A 102 -2.08 20.93 7.98
CA ILE A 102 -1.40 19.74 7.47
C ILE A 102 0.09 19.94 7.75
N TYR A 103 0.69 19.02 8.47
CA TYR A 103 2.13 19.07 8.77
C TYR A 103 2.93 18.43 7.65
N VAL A 104 4.06 19.03 7.28
CA VAL A 104 4.95 18.49 6.26
C VAL A 104 6.24 18.03 6.92
N SER A 105 6.55 16.73 6.80
CA SER A 105 7.80 16.16 7.32
C SER A 105 9.02 16.78 6.64
N ARG A 106 10.15 16.74 7.32
CA ARG A 106 11.45 17.03 6.71
C ARG A 106 11.93 15.91 5.83
N ASP A 107 11.45 14.69 6.12
CA ASP A 107 11.88 13.49 5.44
C ASP A 107 11.01 13.19 4.22
N SER A 108 11.62 12.65 3.20
CA SER A 108 10.93 12.03 2.07
C SER A 108 10.73 10.54 2.33
N VAL A 109 9.76 9.96 1.66
CA VAL A 109 9.57 8.50 1.60
C VAL A 109 10.05 7.98 0.25
N ASP A 110 10.23 6.66 0.15
CA ASP A 110 10.54 6.00 -1.13
C ASP A 110 9.50 6.37 -2.18
N ALA A 111 9.99 6.63 -3.40
CA ALA A 111 9.14 7.12 -4.49
C ALA A 111 8.05 6.13 -4.93
N TYR A 112 8.17 4.86 -4.57
CA TYR A 112 7.27 3.83 -5.03
C TYR A 112 6.72 2.97 -3.89
N LEU A 113 5.41 2.70 -3.98
CA LEU A 113 4.69 1.74 -3.15
C LEU A 113 4.23 0.58 -4.04
N VAL A 114 4.53 -0.65 -3.61
CA VAL A 114 4.05 -1.85 -4.29
C VAL A 114 3.00 -2.54 -3.43
N TYR A 115 1.92 -2.97 -4.06
CA TYR A 115 0.79 -3.59 -3.39
C TYR A 115 0.06 -4.57 -4.30
N ARG A 116 -0.64 -5.50 -3.68
CA ARG A 116 -1.60 -6.34 -4.38
C ARG A 116 -2.96 -5.63 -4.47
N ARG A 117 -3.53 -5.57 -5.65
CA ARG A 117 -4.88 -5.08 -5.88
C ARG A 117 -5.79 -6.24 -6.24
N ILE A 118 -6.92 -6.35 -5.55
CA ILE A 118 -7.99 -7.32 -5.82
C ILE A 118 -9.28 -6.52 -5.92
N PHE A 119 -10.05 -6.75 -6.98
CA PHE A 119 -11.39 -6.17 -7.09
C PHE A 119 -12.34 -6.90 -6.14
N PRO A 120 -13.17 -6.17 -5.38
CA PRO A 120 -14.17 -6.77 -4.52
C PRO A 120 -15.21 -7.51 -5.36
N GLY A 121 -15.67 -8.67 -4.90
CA GLY A 121 -16.73 -9.43 -5.55
C GLY A 121 -16.67 -10.92 -5.27
N TYR A 122 -17.72 -11.63 -5.67
CA TYR A 122 -17.85 -13.09 -5.50
C TYR A 122 -16.97 -13.91 -6.46
N ARG A 123 -16.39 -13.29 -7.47
CA ARG A 123 -15.49 -13.97 -8.41
C ARG A 123 -14.09 -13.94 -7.82
N MET A 124 -13.75 -15.00 -7.11
CA MET A 124 -12.39 -15.18 -6.62
C MET A 124 -11.41 -15.15 -7.80
N TRP A 125 -10.38 -14.31 -7.66
CA TRP A 125 -9.25 -14.19 -8.58
C TRP A 125 -9.58 -13.72 -10.00
N ASN A 126 -10.74 -13.12 -10.24
CA ASN A 126 -11.10 -12.67 -11.58
C ASN A 126 -10.15 -11.59 -12.11
N GLU A 127 -9.94 -10.57 -11.30
CA GLU A 127 -8.97 -9.50 -11.60
C GLU A 127 -8.13 -9.20 -10.37
N MET A 128 -6.86 -9.52 -10.43
CA MET A 128 -5.89 -9.17 -9.41
C MET A 128 -4.51 -8.98 -10.02
N GLY A 129 -3.67 -8.26 -9.32
CA GLY A 129 -2.30 -8.06 -9.74
C GLY A 129 -1.44 -7.44 -8.64
N ILE A 130 -0.15 -7.40 -8.91
CA ILE A 130 0.83 -6.64 -8.15
C ILE A 130 1.10 -5.37 -8.94
N TYR A 131 0.88 -4.24 -8.29
CA TYR A 131 0.99 -2.91 -8.89
C TYR A 131 2.02 -2.07 -8.15
N GLN A 132 2.68 -1.21 -8.89
CA GLN A 132 3.59 -0.21 -8.39
C GLN A 132 2.97 1.16 -8.59
N ARG A 133 2.87 1.94 -7.52
CA ARG A 133 2.37 3.32 -7.55
C ARG A 133 3.47 4.28 -7.14
N CYS A 134 3.64 5.36 -7.93
CA CYS A 134 4.49 6.46 -7.53
C CYS A 134 3.79 7.29 -6.45
N VAL A 135 4.46 7.52 -5.31
CA VAL A 135 3.90 8.32 -4.21
C VAL A 135 3.98 9.83 -4.48
N GLU A 136 4.85 10.26 -5.40
CA GLU A 136 5.06 11.67 -5.76
C GLU A 136 4.04 12.20 -6.78
N ASN A 137 3.32 11.27 -7.42
CA ASN A 137 2.22 11.52 -8.36
C ASN A 137 1.22 10.37 -8.28
N TYR A 138 0.22 10.33 -9.16
CA TYR A 138 -0.79 9.28 -9.12
C TYR A 138 -0.55 8.15 -10.14
N VAL A 139 0.64 8.09 -10.74
CA VAL A 139 0.95 7.09 -11.77
C VAL A 139 1.03 5.70 -11.12
N GLU A 140 0.17 4.81 -11.61
CA GLU A 140 0.14 3.39 -11.25
C GLU A 140 0.53 2.56 -12.46
N LYS A 141 1.35 1.53 -12.27
CA LYS A 141 1.72 0.56 -13.30
C LYS A 141 1.58 -0.85 -12.76
N SER A 142 1.09 -1.76 -13.57
CA SER A 142 1.12 -3.18 -13.22
C SER A 142 2.55 -3.73 -13.32
N ILE A 143 2.94 -4.52 -12.31
CA ILE A 143 4.15 -5.35 -12.34
C ILE A 143 3.78 -6.70 -12.91
N LEU A 144 2.66 -7.28 -12.41
CA LEU A 144 2.16 -8.57 -12.83
C LEU A 144 0.64 -8.60 -12.66
N GLU A 145 -0.06 -9.06 -13.69
CA GLU A 145 -1.51 -9.25 -13.67
C GLU A 145 -1.87 -10.71 -13.87
N ASN A 146 -2.87 -11.21 -13.16
CA ASN A 146 -3.26 -12.62 -13.18
C ASN A 146 -3.80 -13.07 -14.53
N GLN A 147 -4.29 -12.16 -15.34
CA GLN A 147 -4.74 -12.46 -16.72
C GLN A 147 -3.61 -13.02 -17.59
N SER A 148 -2.35 -12.58 -17.35
CA SER A 148 -1.16 -13.10 -18.05
C SER A 148 -0.79 -14.53 -17.62
N THR A 149 -1.40 -15.05 -16.56
CA THR A 149 -1.07 -16.34 -15.94
C THR A 149 -2.31 -17.24 -15.77
N ASN A 150 -3.23 -17.22 -16.74
CA ASN A 150 -4.48 -17.99 -16.72
C ASN A 150 -5.32 -17.75 -15.45
N ASN A 151 -5.47 -16.50 -15.05
CA ASN A 151 -6.19 -16.07 -13.86
C ASN A 151 -5.73 -16.77 -12.57
N SER A 152 -4.43 -17.06 -12.46
CA SER A 152 -3.85 -17.62 -11.24
C SER A 152 -3.85 -16.60 -10.12
N CYS A 153 -4.13 -17.05 -8.89
CA CYS A 153 -3.97 -16.19 -7.72
C CYS A 153 -2.49 -15.87 -7.50
N MET A 154 -2.17 -14.63 -7.16
CA MET A 154 -0.81 -14.19 -6.84
C MET A 154 -0.78 -13.34 -5.59
N ASN A 155 0.21 -13.56 -4.75
CA ASN A 155 0.43 -12.83 -3.51
C ASN A 155 1.83 -13.04 -2.94
N CYS A 156 1.96 -12.76 -1.63
CA CYS A 156 3.18 -12.97 -0.85
C CYS A 156 4.41 -12.37 -1.54
N HIS A 157 4.26 -11.15 -2.09
CA HIS A 157 5.38 -10.45 -2.68
C HIS A 157 6.24 -9.77 -1.61
N ALA A 158 7.54 -9.85 -1.78
CA ALA A 158 8.52 -9.18 -0.93
C ALA A 158 9.72 -8.74 -1.75
N PHE A 159 10.21 -7.54 -1.48
CA PHE A 159 11.41 -6.98 -2.12
C PHE A 159 12.63 -7.19 -1.24
N CYS A 160 13.77 -7.48 -1.87
CA CYS A 160 15.06 -7.51 -1.21
C CYS A 160 15.45 -6.08 -0.82
N GLU A 161 15.72 -5.84 0.48
CA GLU A 161 16.14 -4.53 1.01
C GLU A 161 15.32 -3.33 0.48
N ARG A 162 14.04 -3.57 0.16
CA ARG A 162 13.15 -2.58 -0.46
C ARG A 162 13.59 -2.12 -1.86
N GLN A 163 14.47 -2.87 -2.51
CA GLN A 163 14.93 -2.62 -3.89
C GLN A 163 13.97 -3.26 -4.89
N GLY A 164 13.58 -2.50 -5.92
CA GLY A 164 12.62 -2.97 -6.92
C GLY A 164 13.17 -3.99 -7.92
N GLU A 165 14.47 -4.27 -7.92
CA GLU A 165 15.12 -5.14 -8.90
C GLU A 165 15.14 -6.63 -8.50
N GLN A 166 15.01 -6.90 -7.19
CA GLN A 166 14.86 -8.26 -6.65
C GLN A 166 13.58 -8.38 -5.87
N MET A 167 12.69 -9.26 -6.29
CA MET A 167 11.45 -9.54 -5.59
C MET A 167 11.07 -11.01 -5.68
N LEU A 168 10.31 -11.43 -4.71
CA LEU A 168 9.66 -12.74 -4.68
C LEU A 168 8.15 -12.54 -4.74
N PHE A 169 7.47 -13.49 -5.34
CA PHE A 169 6.02 -13.61 -5.26
C PHE A 169 5.60 -15.07 -5.37
N HIS A 170 4.44 -15.39 -4.83
CA HIS A 170 3.86 -16.74 -4.89
C HIS A 170 2.62 -16.75 -5.77
N GLN A 171 2.49 -17.75 -6.65
CA GLN A 171 1.31 -18.02 -7.46
C GLN A 171 0.63 -19.32 -7.03
N ARG A 172 -0.71 -19.30 -7.09
CA ARG A 172 -1.55 -20.50 -6.93
C ARG A 172 -2.35 -20.73 -8.20
N GLY A 173 -2.73 -21.96 -8.47
CA GLY A 173 -3.49 -22.32 -9.67
C GLY A 173 -2.61 -23.00 -10.73
N SER A 174 -2.85 -22.75 -12.01
CA SER A 174 -2.16 -23.44 -13.12
C SER A 174 -0.63 -23.20 -13.14
N HIS A 175 -0.17 -22.09 -12.56
CA HIS A 175 1.24 -21.73 -12.46
C HIS A 175 1.74 -21.76 -11.02
N ASN A 176 1.20 -22.67 -10.21
CA ASN A 176 1.55 -22.77 -8.80
C ASN A 176 3.06 -22.79 -8.56
N GLY A 177 3.54 -21.98 -7.61
CA GLY A 177 4.92 -21.91 -7.18
C GLY A 177 5.36 -20.53 -6.73
N THR A 178 6.55 -20.48 -6.17
CA THR A 178 7.21 -19.23 -5.77
C THR A 178 8.22 -18.84 -6.82
N TYR A 179 8.20 -17.60 -7.20
CA TYR A 179 9.02 -17.03 -8.26
C TYR A 179 9.95 -15.96 -7.68
N LEU A 180 11.21 -16.05 -8.04
CA LEU A 180 12.22 -15.03 -7.81
C LEU A 180 12.40 -14.21 -9.10
N ILE A 181 12.22 -12.90 -9.01
CA ILE A 181 12.66 -11.95 -10.03
C ILE A 181 14.00 -11.38 -9.54
N ASP A 182 15.01 -11.50 -10.37
CA ASP A 182 16.34 -10.96 -10.12
C ASP A 182 16.85 -10.29 -11.39
N HIS A 183 17.03 -8.97 -11.36
CA HIS A 183 17.54 -8.17 -12.48
C HIS A 183 16.91 -8.53 -13.85
N ARG A 184 15.57 -8.61 -13.92
CA ARG A 184 14.75 -9.00 -15.09
C ARG A 184 14.76 -10.49 -15.46
N GLN A 185 15.43 -11.33 -14.71
CA GLN A 185 15.32 -12.77 -14.84
C GLN A 185 14.25 -13.29 -13.91
N VAL A 186 13.36 -14.13 -14.42
CA VAL A 186 12.30 -14.77 -13.63
C VAL A 186 12.66 -16.24 -13.46
N LYS A 187 12.81 -16.66 -12.21
CA LYS A 187 13.13 -18.02 -11.84
C LYS A 187 12.05 -18.60 -10.95
N LYS A 188 11.55 -19.77 -11.28
CA LYS A 188 10.67 -20.53 -10.41
C LYS A 188 11.52 -21.30 -9.39
N ILE A 189 11.26 -21.08 -8.11
CA ILE A 189 11.85 -21.88 -7.03
C ILE A 189 11.05 -23.17 -6.96
N ALA A 190 11.58 -24.25 -7.52
CA ALA A 190 10.96 -25.56 -7.51
C ALA A 190 11.63 -26.41 -6.43
N LEU A 191 10.93 -26.61 -5.32
CA LEU A 191 11.37 -27.48 -4.24
C LEU A 191 10.27 -28.44 -3.90
N GLU A 192 10.62 -29.71 -3.93
CA GLU A 192 9.74 -30.78 -3.50
C GLU A 192 10.06 -31.13 -2.04
N ARG A 193 9.04 -31.18 -1.22
CA ARG A 193 9.06 -31.79 0.10
C ARG A 193 8.08 -32.97 0.05
N ASP A 194 8.55 -34.17 0.32
CA ASP A 194 7.73 -35.38 0.36
C ASP A 194 6.93 -35.63 -0.95
N GLY A 195 7.54 -35.33 -2.09
CA GLY A 195 6.90 -35.51 -3.41
C GLY A 195 5.82 -34.49 -3.76
N LYS A 196 5.67 -33.42 -2.96
CA LYS A 196 4.79 -32.28 -3.24
C LYS A 196 5.62 -31.01 -3.40
N LEU A 197 5.20 -30.15 -4.34
CA LEU A 197 5.76 -28.79 -4.43
C LEU A 197 5.42 -28.03 -3.13
N ALA A 198 6.44 -27.66 -2.39
CA ALA A 198 6.26 -26.88 -1.18
C ALA A 198 5.74 -25.47 -1.54
N SER A 199 4.78 -25.00 -0.79
CA SER A 199 4.23 -23.65 -0.92
C SER A 199 5.06 -22.71 -0.07
N PHE A 200 5.90 -21.88 -0.68
CA PHE A 200 6.68 -20.86 0.02
C PHE A 200 5.91 -19.57 0.09
N VAL A 201 5.34 -19.28 1.23
CA VAL A 201 4.53 -18.10 1.49
C VAL A 201 5.18 -17.22 2.55
N TYR A 202 4.71 -15.99 2.71
CA TYR A 202 5.19 -15.01 3.69
C TYR A 202 6.73 -14.83 3.64
N PRO A 203 7.31 -14.51 2.46
CA PRO A 203 8.75 -14.33 2.31
C PRO A 203 9.26 -13.13 3.10
N TYR A 204 10.41 -13.32 3.76
CA TYR A 204 11.15 -12.23 4.39
C TYR A 204 12.63 -12.31 4.01
N TRP A 205 13.16 -11.24 3.43
CA TRP A 205 14.55 -11.17 3.02
C TRP A 205 15.48 -10.93 4.20
N HIS A 206 16.59 -11.65 4.22
CA HIS A 206 17.71 -11.32 5.07
C HIS A 206 18.39 -10.04 4.56
N PRO A 207 18.90 -9.13 5.43
CA PRO A 207 19.52 -7.87 5.00
C PRO A 207 20.68 -8.01 4.02
N SER A 208 21.36 -9.16 4.00
CA SER A 208 22.43 -9.43 3.01
C SER A 208 21.92 -9.63 1.57
N GLY A 209 20.61 -9.78 1.36
CA GLY A 209 20.03 -10.13 0.07
C GLY A 209 20.25 -11.59 -0.39
N ARG A 210 20.98 -12.39 0.40
CA ARG A 210 21.30 -13.77 0.05
C ARG A 210 20.28 -14.78 0.52
N TYR A 211 19.72 -14.61 1.72
CA TYR A 211 18.79 -15.57 2.30
C TYR A 211 17.37 -15.01 2.32
N VAL A 212 16.40 -15.91 2.12
CA VAL A 212 14.99 -15.61 2.30
C VAL A 212 14.38 -16.65 3.22
N ALA A 213 13.72 -16.21 4.26
CA ALA A 213 12.92 -17.07 5.11
C ALA A 213 11.47 -17.11 4.58
N PHE A 214 10.85 -18.28 4.65
CA PHE A 214 9.47 -18.52 4.21
C PHE A 214 8.74 -19.35 5.24
N SER A 215 7.43 -19.18 5.29
CA SER A 215 6.55 -20.18 5.88
C SER A 215 6.13 -21.20 4.82
N THR A 216 5.91 -22.44 5.25
CA THR A 216 5.21 -23.45 4.47
C THR A 216 3.95 -23.85 5.24
N ASN A 217 2.80 -23.50 4.73
CA ASN A 217 1.54 -23.66 5.45
C ASN A 217 0.67 -24.71 4.75
N GLU A 218 0.07 -25.60 5.54
CA GLU A 218 -1.07 -26.40 5.10
C GLU A 218 -2.35 -25.66 5.47
N THR A 219 -2.99 -25.08 4.45
CA THR A 219 -4.12 -24.17 4.60
C THR A 219 -5.42 -24.85 4.23
N HIS A 220 -6.44 -24.75 5.09
CA HIS A 220 -7.80 -25.20 4.86
C HIS A 220 -8.73 -24.01 4.70
N GLN A 221 -9.80 -24.21 3.94
CA GLN A 221 -10.86 -23.21 3.72
C GLN A 221 -12.22 -23.84 3.98
N ASP A 222 -12.98 -23.23 4.87
CA ASP A 222 -14.36 -23.57 5.11
C ASP A 222 -15.29 -22.47 4.60
N PHE A 223 -16.44 -22.88 4.06
CA PHE A 223 -17.45 -21.99 3.53
C PHE A 223 -18.71 -22.04 4.41
N HIS A 224 -19.12 -20.90 4.94
CA HIS A 224 -20.30 -20.76 5.77
C HIS A 224 -21.45 -20.12 4.98
N LEU A 225 -22.61 -20.80 4.93
CA LEU A 225 -23.78 -20.31 4.20
C LEU A 225 -24.55 -19.23 4.95
N SER A 226 -24.53 -19.26 6.27
CA SER A 226 -25.36 -18.43 7.16
C SER A 226 -24.59 -17.43 8.01
N ASP A 227 -23.25 -17.44 7.98
CA ASP A 227 -22.41 -16.51 8.72
C ASP A 227 -22.04 -15.30 7.84
N GLU A 228 -21.87 -14.13 8.45
CA GLU A 228 -21.40 -12.94 7.76
C GLU A 228 -19.97 -13.12 7.23
N ASN A 229 -19.13 -13.87 7.96
CA ASN A 229 -17.80 -14.32 7.50
C ASN A 229 -17.94 -15.58 6.66
N ARG A 230 -18.30 -15.43 5.42
CA ARG A 230 -18.63 -16.53 4.51
C ARG A 230 -17.51 -17.47 4.21
N ILE A 231 -16.27 -17.08 4.43
CA ILE A 231 -15.08 -17.86 4.17
C ILE A 231 -14.20 -17.79 5.41
N GLU A 232 -13.89 -18.94 5.97
CA GLU A 232 -12.89 -19.11 7.02
C GLU A 232 -11.64 -19.76 6.41
N VAL A 233 -10.47 -19.21 6.68
CA VAL A 233 -9.19 -19.73 6.23
C VAL A 233 -8.30 -19.93 7.44
N TYR A 234 -7.83 -21.15 7.65
CA TYR A 234 -6.94 -21.48 8.76
C TYR A 234 -5.85 -22.45 8.33
N ASP A 235 -4.73 -22.38 9.02
CA ASP A 235 -3.60 -23.26 8.82
C ASP A 235 -3.63 -24.39 9.87
N VAL A 236 -3.37 -25.62 9.45
CA VAL A 236 -3.30 -26.79 10.31
C VAL A 236 -1.86 -27.19 10.64
N GLU A 237 -0.92 -26.77 9.80
CA GLU A 237 0.51 -26.99 9.97
C GLU A 237 1.27 -25.81 9.35
N SER A 238 2.37 -25.40 10.00
CA SER A 238 3.25 -24.35 9.46
C SER A 238 4.68 -24.56 9.97
N ASP A 239 5.61 -24.53 9.04
CA ASP A 239 7.07 -24.61 9.30
C ASP A 239 7.78 -23.42 8.64
N VAL A 240 8.97 -23.08 9.13
CA VAL A 240 9.85 -22.08 8.52
C VAL A 240 11.01 -22.76 7.76
N LEU A 241 11.21 -22.33 6.53
CA LEU A 241 12.32 -22.74 5.67
C LEU A 241 13.15 -21.52 5.26
N ILE A 242 14.46 -21.73 5.06
CA ILE A 242 15.36 -20.69 4.57
C ILE A 242 15.90 -21.10 3.19
N TYR A 243 15.77 -20.21 2.21
CA TYR A 243 16.30 -20.37 0.86
C TYR A 243 17.61 -19.56 0.70
N ASP A 244 18.67 -20.23 0.25
CA ASP A 244 19.93 -19.59 -0.17
C ASP A 244 19.85 -19.29 -1.66
N THR A 245 19.76 -18.01 -2.04
CA THR A 245 19.59 -17.58 -3.42
C THR A 245 20.81 -17.86 -4.29
N GLU A 246 22.03 -17.88 -3.72
CA GLU A 246 23.26 -18.16 -4.44
C GLU A 246 23.44 -19.67 -4.69
N LYS A 247 23.14 -20.50 -3.68
CA LYS A 247 23.29 -21.95 -3.78
C LYS A 247 22.06 -22.68 -4.30
N GLU A 248 20.97 -21.94 -4.46
CA GLU A 248 19.68 -22.43 -4.94
C GLU A 248 19.15 -23.64 -4.16
N ARG A 249 19.28 -23.59 -2.85
CA ARG A 249 18.86 -24.67 -1.96
C ARG A 249 18.11 -24.16 -0.74
N VAL A 250 17.23 -24.99 -0.23
CA VAL A 250 16.50 -24.76 1.01
C VAL A 250 17.13 -25.56 2.13
N PHE A 251 17.05 -25.00 3.33
CA PHE A 251 17.39 -25.69 4.57
C PHE A 251 16.41 -25.28 5.68
N SER A 252 16.32 -26.13 6.68
CA SER A 252 15.59 -25.89 7.91
C SER A 252 16.31 -26.55 9.09
N SER A 253 15.79 -26.41 10.26
CA SER A 253 16.28 -27.06 11.47
C SER A 253 15.11 -27.44 12.39
N PRO A 254 15.30 -28.33 13.38
CA PRO A 254 14.25 -28.64 14.37
C PRO A 254 13.76 -27.44 15.18
N LEU A 255 14.47 -26.31 15.14
CA LEU A 255 14.03 -25.05 15.76
C LEU A 255 13.11 -24.22 14.85
N LEU A 256 13.03 -24.56 13.57
CA LEU A 256 12.28 -23.83 12.54
C LEU A 256 11.16 -24.69 11.93
N ALA A 257 11.13 -25.97 12.27
CA ALA A 257 10.14 -26.92 11.76
C ALA A 257 9.92 -27.98 12.84
N SER A 258 8.83 -27.89 13.57
CA SER A 258 8.48 -28.81 14.65
C SER A 258 7.02 -29.20 14.61
N MET A 259 6.72 -30.42 15.06
CA MET A 259 5.33 -30.86 15.20
C MET A 259 4.60 -30.24 16.42
N ALA A 260 5.32 -29.52 17.29
CA ALA A 260 4.79 -29.01 18.54
C ALA A 260 4.30 -27.55 18.46
N CYS A 261 4.73 -26.81 17.44
CA CYS A 261 4.46 -25.40 17.28
C CYS A 261 4.09 -25.07 15.84
N TYR A 262 3.51 -23.90 15.65
CA TYR A 262 3.35 -23.29 14.34
C TYR A 262 4.46 -22.27 14.15
N GLU A 263 5.45 -22.58 13.34
CA GLU A 263 6.47 -21.65 12.94
C GLU A 263 6.02 -20.92 11.65
N THR A 264 5.63 -19.64 11.80
CA THR A 264 5.05 -18.86 10.70
C THR A 264 5.46 -17.39 10.76
N PHE A 265 5.34 -16.67 9.64
CA PHE A 265 5.67 -15.25 9.50
C PHE A 265 7.12 -14.89 9.92
N PRO A 266 8.12 -15.58 9.38
CA PRO A 266 9.51 -15.36 9.77
C PRO A 266 9.96 -13.93 9.49
N THR A 267 10.73 -13.34 10.40
CA THR A 267 11.25 -11.98 10.27
C THR A 267 12.71 -11.93 10.72
N PHE A 268 13.62 -11.50 9.86
CA PHE A 268 15.00 -11.24 10.26
C PHE A 268 15.11 -9.89 10.98
N THR A 269 15.99 -9.84 11.99
CA THR A 269 16.38 -8.55 12.57
C THR A 269 17.10 -7.68 11.54
N PRO A 270 17.08 -6.33 11.67
CA PRO A 270 17.73 -5.44 10.71
C PRO A 270 19.24 -5.67 10.55
N ASP A 271 19.91 -6.21 11.57
CA ASP A 271 21.32 -6.59 11.54
C ASP A 271 21.57 -7.99 10.96
N GLY A 272 20.50 -8.75 10.67
CA GLY A 272 20.55 -10.10 10.12
C GLY A 272 20.99 -11.19 11.10
N ASN A 273 21.22 -10.88 12.38
CA ASN A 273 21.79 -11.83 13.32
C ASN A 273 20.76 -12.81 13.90
N TYR A 274 19.47 -12.46 13.86
CA TYR A 274 18.40 -13.28 14.44
C TYR A 274 17.25 -13.43 13.45
N LEU A 275 16.59 -14.56 13.53
CA LEU A 275 15.32 -14.86 12.90
C LEU A 275 14.27 -15.02 14.03
N LEU A 276 13.20 -14.27 13.92
CA LEU A 276 12.06 -14.23 14.87
C LEU A 276 10.88 -14.95 14.25
#